data_3251d792ca5164627b4b5cd14b71b208
#
_entry.id   3251d792ca5164627b4b5cd14b71b208
#
_cell.length_a   1.000
_cell.length_b   1.000
_cell.length_c   1.000
_cell.angle_alpha   90.00
_cell.angle_beta   90.00
_cell.angle_gamma   90.00
#
_symmetry.space_group_name_H-M   'P 1'
#
loop_
_entity.id
_entity.type
_entity.pdbx_description
1 polymer ?
#
loop_
_entity_poly.entity_id
_entity_poly.type
_entity_poly.pdbx_seq_one_letter_code
_entity_poly.pdbx_strand_id
1 'polypeptide(L)'
;MNNDDFKEVPDNIQDDNEETTNNIDNTNDNKSNDYEDVCYICRRPESVAGKMIHIQPNLCICNDCMQKTFDSMSNGNFGNLGNLGNISNMDFGNMPNISMINLSDLTGGIPNSQKLKKKKPKEEKKVEPILDIHSIPAPHRIKASLDDYVVGQEHAKKVMSVAVYNHYKRVMADNKHKAQEENTTAKQASNKYDGVEIEKSNMLMIGPTGSGKTYLVKTLAKLLDVPLAITDATSLTEAGYIGDDIESVVSKLLAAADNDVERAEHGIIFIDEIDKLAKKRNANQRDVSGESVQQGMLKLLEGSEVEVPVGASSKNAMVPMTTVDTRNILFICGGAFPGLEDIIKERLNKEASIGFKADLKDKYDGDENLLMQATVDDIRKFGMIPEFIGRLPIMFSLEALTEDMLVKILKEPKNAIIKQYQKLLEMDEVRLEFDDDALYAIAKMAKEKKVGARALRAIIEDFMLDIMYEIPKDDNIGTVTITKDYVEKKGGPLIQMRGTPELADSKHV
;
A
#
# COMPACT_ATOMS: atom_id res chain seq x y z
N MET A 1 -39.50 55.15 -3.04
CA MET A 1 -40.73 54.49 -2.59
C MET A 1 -40.28 53.23 -1.93
N ASN A 2 -40.16 53.41 -0.65
CA ASN A 2 -40.67 52.62 0.51
C ASN A 2 -40.01 51.24 0.64
N ASN A 3 -39.22 51.15 1.65
CA ASN A 3 -39.32 51.03 3.14
C ASN A 3 -39.35 49.56 3.57
N ASP A 4 -38.24 49.24 4.32
CA ASP A 4 -38.25 48.86 5.72
C ASP A 4 -38.82 47.48 6.10
N ASP A 5 -38.03 46.62 6.72
CA ASP A 5 -38.21 46.33 8.15
C ASP A 5 -37.04 45.47 8.71
N PHE A 6 -36.34 46.14 9.59
CA PHE A 6 -35.52 45.56 10.67
C PHE A 6 -36.43 44.98 11.74
N LYS A 7 -36.10 43.83 12.33
CA LYS A 7 -36.54 43.47 13.68
C LYS A 7 -35.45 42.84 14.53
N GLU A 8 -35.31 43.49 15.65
CA GLU A 8 -34.37 43.38 16.74
C GLU A 8 -34.47 42.10 17.54
N VAL A 9 -33.36 41.81 18.23
CA VAL A 9 -33.12 40.88 19.34
C VAL A 9 -33.77 41.47 20.61
N PRO A 10 -34.18 40.66 21.56
CA PRO A 10 -34.05 41.05 22.97
C PRO A 10 -33.22 40.05 23.80
N ASP A 11 -32.22 40.61 24.47
CA ASP A 11 -31.59 40.08 25.68
C ASP A 11 -32.64 39.89 26.82
N ASN A 12 -32.50 38.80 27.56
CA ASN A 12 -32.85 38.83 29.00
C ASN A 12 -32.03 37.78 29.79
N ILE A 13 -31.20 38.32 30.65
CA ILE A 13 -30.52 37.65 31.75
C ILE A 13 -31.52 37.55 32.90
N GLN A 14 -31.65 36.38 33.50
CA GLN A 14 -32.02 36.24 34.91
C GLN A 14 -31.43 34.96 35.50
N ASP A 15 -30.58 35.19 36.51
CA ASP A 15 -30.09 34.20 37.47
C ASP A 15 -31.27 33.66 38.31
N ASP A 16 -31.29 32.36 38.54
CA ASP A 16 -31.85 31.80 39.76
C ASP A 16 -31.09 30.49 40.13
N ASN A 17 -30.43 30.55 41.28
CA ASN A 17 -29.89 29.42 42.02
C ASN A 17 -31.03 28.64 42.66
N GLU A 18 -31.10 27.33 42.42
CA GLU A 18 -31.68 26.37 43.38
C GLU A 18 -30.97 25.01 43.30
N GLU A 19 -30.39 24.64 44.47
CA GLU A 19 -29.90 23.31 44.80
C GLU A 19 -31.04 22.26 44.70
N THR A 20 -30.80 21.16 43.98
CA THR A 20 -31.48 19.89 44.31
C THR A 20 -30.65 18.68 43.84
N THR A 21 -30.15 18.03 44.87
CA THR A 21 -29.91 16.56 45.06
C THR A 21 -29.91 15.61 43.88
N ASN A 22 -28.77 14.89 43.82
CA ASN A 22 -28.45 13.66 43.16
C ASN A 22 -29.62 12.70 42.89
N ASN A 23 -29.87 12.39 41.62
CA ASN A 23 -30.33 11.09 41.18
C ASN A 23 -29.51 10.67 39.95
N ILE A 24 -28.70 9.62 40.14
CA ILE A 24 -27.96 8.96 39.07
C ILE A 24 -28.95 8.09 38.31
N ASP A 25 -29.56 8.63 37.26
CA ASP A 25 -30.28 7.81 36.26
C ASP A 25 -29.27 7.34 35.20
N ASN A 26 -28.99 6.04 35.24
CA ASN A 26 -28.37 5.27 34.19
C ASN A 26 -29.25 5.30 32.92
N THR A 27 -29.07 6.27 32.06
CA THR A 27 -29.54 6.18 30.68
C THR A 27 -28.42 5.62 29.81
N ASN A 28 -28.59 4.35 29.46
CA ASN A 28 -27.84 3.65 28.43
C ASN A 28 -27.87 4.42 27.09
N ASP A 29 -26.82 5.18 26.81
CA ASP A 29 -26.50 5.60 25.45
C ASP A 29 -25.98 4.38 24.67
N ASN A 30 -26.90 3.66 24.02
CA ASN A 30 -26.61 2.67 22.99
C ASN A 30 -26.06 3.37 21.73
N LYS A 31 -24.85 3.92 21.80
CA LYS A 31 -23.99 4.05 20.63
C LYS A 31 -23.29 2.71 20.47
N SER A 32 -23.68 1.95 19.44
CA SER A 32 -22.99 0.75 19.02
C SER A 32 -21.48 1.04 18.91
N ASN A 33 -20.70 0.58 19.88
CA ASN A 33 -19.27 0.69 19.87
C ASN A 33 -18.75 -0.27 18.77
N ASP A 34 -18.42 0.27 17.62
CA ASP A 34 -17.73 -0.45 16.51
C ASP A 34 -16.30 -0.90 16.88
N TYR A 35 -15.88 -0.68 18.13
CA TYR A 35 -14.53 -0.96 18.63
C TYR A 35 -14.61 -1.93 19.81
N GLU A 36 -13.64 -2.86 19.87
CA GLU A 36 -13.49 -3.80 20.98
C GLU A 36 -12.31 -3.44 21.88
N ASP A 37 -12.41 -3.84 23.16
CA ASP A 37 -11.37 -3.62 24.13
C ASP A 37 -10.21 -4.61 23.96
N VAL A 38 -9.00 -4.18 24.34
CA VAL A 38 -7.77 -4.96 24.16
C VAL A 38 -7.06 -5.11 25.51
N CYS A 39 -6.67 -6.34 25.83
CA CYS A 39 -5.96 -6.63 27.09
C CYS A 39 -4.61 -5.89 27.15
N TYR A 40 -4.38 -5.13 28.22
CA TYR A 40 -3.16 -4.37 28.44
C TYR A 40 -1.89 -5.25 28.52
N ILE A 41 -1.99 -6.45 29.10
CA ILE A 41 -0.84 -7.35 29.32
C ILE A 41 -0.51 -8.18 28.08
N CYS A 42 -1.49 -8.97 27.55
CA CYS A 42 -1.24 -9.88 26.42
C CYS A 42 -1.61 -9.28 25.07
N ARG A 43 -2.22 -8.08 25.06
CA ARG A 43 -2.59 -7.32 23.87
C ARG A 43 -3.59 -8.00 22.93
N ARG A 44 -4.24 -9.08 23.37
CA ARG A 44 -5.30 -9.75 22.61
C ARG A 44 -6.62 -8.98 22.74
N PRO A 45 -7.41 -8.84 21.66
CA PRO A 45 -8.73 -8.23 21.71
C PRO A 45 -9.73 -9.10 22.49
N GLU A 46 -10.82 -8.50 22.96
CA GLU A 46 -11.85 -9.20 23.74
C GLU A 46 -12.44 -10.41 23.01
N SER A 47 -12.60 -10.32 21.68
CA SER A 47 -13.05 -11.41 20.82
C SER A 47 -12.19 -12.68 20.89
N VAL A 48 -10.89 -12.53 21.18
CA VAL A 48 -9.91 -13.62 21.26
C VAL A 48 -9.57 -13.99 22.72
N ALA A 49 -9.45 -12.98 23.59
CA ALA A 49 -9.02 -13.15 24.97
C ALA A 49 -10.17 -13.43 25.95
N GLY A 50 -11.43 -13.33 25.47
CA GLY A 50 -12.63 -13.51 26.28
C GLY A 50 -12.88 -12.29 27.19
N LYS A 51 -13.67 -12.49 28.25
CA LYS A 51 -14.14 -11.44 29.12
C LYS A 51 -13.03 -10.55 29.69
N MET A 52 -13.17 -9.23 29.49
CA MET A 52 -12.22 -8.21 29.98
C MET A 52 -12.65 -7.68 31.34
N ILE A 53 -11.67 -7.36 32.16
CA ILE A 53 -11.84 -6.71 33.47
C ILE A 53 -11.30 -5.30 33.34
N HIS A 54 -12.19 -4.32 33.49
CA HIS A 54 -11.84 -2.91 33.42
C HIS A 54 -11.34 -2.45 34.78
N ILE A 55 -10.07 -2.01 34.83
CA ILE A 55 -9.48 -1.46 36.04
C ILE A 55 -9.63 0.06 36.04
N GLN A 56 -9.58 0.67 34.86
CA GLN A 56 -9.84 2.10 34.60
C GLN A 56 -10.53 2.26 33.25
N PRO A 57 -11.11 3.41 32.91
CA PRO A 57 -11.83 3.63 31.66
C PRO A 57 -11.06 3.24 30.36
N ASN A 58 -9.73 3.24 30.42
CA ASN A 58 -8.86 2.90 29.29
C ASN A 58 -7.88 1.75 29.59
N LEU A 59 -8.05 1.03 30.69
CA LEU A 59 -7.18 -0.07 31.11
C LEU A 59 -7.98 -1.33 31.33
N CYS A 60 -7.90 -2.28 30.41
CA CYS A 60 -8.57 -3.57 30.46
C CYS A 60 -7.56 -4.71 30.54
N ILE A 61 -7.82 -5.72 31.34
CA ILE A 61 -6.99 -6.93 31.45
C ILE A 61 -7.89 -8.15 31.28
N CYS A 62 -7.49 -9.10 30.44
CA CYS A 62 -8.24 -10.32 30.25
C CYS A 62 -8.09 -11.26 31.47
N ASN A 63 -9.07 -12.14 31.65
CA ASN A 63 -9.12 -13.06 32.79
C ASN A 63 -7.87 -13.93 32.90
N ASP A 64 -7.34 -14.45 31.80
CA ASP A 64 -6.12 -15.28 31.76
C ASP A 64 -4.88 -14.55 32.30
N CYS A 65 -4.72 -13.28 31.90
CA CYS A 65 -3.60 -12.47 32.36
C CYS A 65 -3.76 -12.09 33.82
N MET A 66 -4.97 -11.80 34.28
CA MET A 66 -5.26 -11.53 35.68
C MET A 66 -4.91 -12.73 36.53
N GLN A 67 -5.32 -13.93 36.12
CA GLN A 67 -5.06 -15.17 36.85
C GLN A 67 -3.56 -15.50 36.91
N LYS A 68 -2.84 -15.39 35.77
CA LYS A 68 -1.38 -15.55 35.75
C LYS A 68 -0.64 -14.56 36.65
N THR A 69 -1.12 -13.33 36.75
CA THR A 69 -0.54 -12.31 37.64
C THR A 69 -0.77 -12.69 39.10
N PHE A 70 -1.97 -13.16 39.45
CA PHE A 70 -2.29 -13.65 40.79
C PHE A 70 -1.47 -14.89 41.15
N ASP A 71 -1.35 -15.87 40.24
CA ASP A 71 -0.56 -17.09 40.46
C ASP A 71 0.93 -16.77 40.64
N SER A 72 1.46 -15.81 39.91
CA SER A 72 2.85 -15.34 40.08
C SER A 72 3.07 -14.63 41.42
N MET A 73 2.08 -13.86 41.89
CA MET A 73 2.11 -13.22 43.20
C MET A 73 2.00 -14.24 44.34
N SER A 74 1.19 -15.30 44.19
CA SER A 74 1.00 -16.33 45.22
C SER A 74 2.17 -17.28 45.36
N ASN A 75 2.92 -17.53 44.26
CA ASN A 75 4.05 -18.48 44.24
C ASN A 75 5.42 -17.84 44.56
N GLY A 76 5.47 -16.55 44.94
CA GLY A 76 6.70 -15.88 45.40
C GLY A 76 7.82 -15.76 44.36
N ASN A 77 7.57 -16.03 43.10
CA ASN A 77 8.59 -16.03 42.05
C ASN A 77 8.63 -14.72 41.31
N PHE A 78 9.11 -13.65 41.97
CA PHE A 78 9.25 -12.30 41.41
C PHE A 78 10.35 -12.15 40.33
N GLY A 79 11.02 -13.26 39.95
CA GLY A 79 12.21 -13.21 39.08
C GLY A 79 11.98 -12.88 37.61
N ASN A 80 10.73 -12.85 37.12
CA ASN A 80 10.47 -12.74 35.67
C ASN A 80 9.61 -11.53 35.23
N LEU A 81 9.38 -10.55 36.11
CA LEU A 81 8.79 -9.26 35.74
C LEU A 81 9.88 -8.21 35.42
N GLY A 82 10.90 -8.58 34.69
CA GLY A 82 12.10 -7.78 34.42
C GLY A 82 11.92 -6.53 33.56
N ASN A 83 10.71 -5.99 33.40
CA ASN A 83 10.50 -4.76 32.62
C ASN A 83 9.61 -3.70 33.28
N LEU A 84 9.34 -3.83 34.58
CA LEU A 84 8.78 -2.74 35.38
C LEU A 84 9.95 -2.11 36.15
N GLY A 85 10.58 -1.12 35.53
CA GLY A 85 11.73 -0.45 36.07
C GLY A 85 11.50 0.09 37.49
N ASN A 86 12.46 -0.19 38.41
CA ASN A 86 12.62 0.39 39.73
C ASN A 86 11.60 0.05 40.85
N ILE A 87 11.31 -1.24 41.09
CA ILE A 87 10.64 -1.64 42.34
C ILE A 87 11.60 -2.44 43.26
N SER A 88 12.91 -2.28 43.12
CA SER A 88 13.89 -3.06 43.89
C SER A 88 14.15 -2.58 45.34
N ASN A 89 13.43 -1.56 45.86
CA ASN A 89 13.63 -1.05 47.18
C ASN A 89 12.35 -0.88 48.04
N MET A 90 11.34 -1.75 47.85
CA MET A 90 10.22 -1.80 48.78
C MET A 90 10.30 -3.07 49.63
N ASP A 91 10.46 -2.83 50.95
CA ASP A 91 10.48 -3.87 51.98
C ASP A 91 9.06 -4.38 52.22
N PHE A 92 8.76 -5.59 51.75
CA PHE A 92 7.42 -6.22 51.77
C PHE A 92 7.05 -6.90 53.10
N GLY A 93 7.77 -6.58 54.21
CA GLY A 93 7.59 -7.24 55.50
C GLY A 93 6.35 -6.83 56.31
N ASN A 94 5.60 -5.81 55.98
CA ASN A 94 4.47 -5.34 56.79
C ASN A 94 3.41 -4.63 55.94
N MET A 95 2.57 -5.35 55.22
CA MET A 95 1.39 -4.78 54.55
C MET A 95 0.08 -5.23 55.22
N PRO A 96 -0.62 -4.28 55.87
CA PRO A 96 -2.05 -4.40 56.06
C PRO A 96 -2.78 -3.65 54.93
N ASN A 97 -3.61 -4.37 54.22
CA ASN A 97 -4.60 -3.87 53.22
C ASN A 97 -4.06 -3.30 51.88
N ILE A 98 -4.29 -4.12 50.83
CA ILE A 98 -4.06 -3.87 49.39
C ILE A 98 -4.90 -2.71 48.80
N SER A 99 -5.49 -1.84 49.59
CA SER A 99 -6.39 -0.77 49.10
C SER A 99 -5.71 0.55 48.75
N MET A 100 -4.38 0.66 48.81
CA MET A 100 -3.66 1.94 48.54
C MET A 100 -2.43 1.80 47.67
N ILE A 101 -2.50 1.13 46.55
CA ILE A 101 -1.57 1.46 45.47
C ILE A 101 -2.28 2.55 44.66
N ASN A 102 -1.80 3.80 44.81
CA ASN A 102 -2.23 4.88 43.94
C ASN A 102 -1.75 4.58 42.53
N LEU A 103 -2.64 3.99 41.71
CA LEU A 103 -2.41 3.60 40.32
C LEU A 103 -2.14 4.82 39.41
N SER A 104 -2.34 6.07 39.95
CA SER A 104 -2.06 7.33 39.26
C SER A 104 -0.56 7.57 39.03
N ASP A 105 0.32 6.99 39.84
CA ASP A 105 1.78 7.14 39.68
C ASP A 105 2.36 6.17 38.59
N LEU A 106 1.61 5.17 38.19
CA LEU A 106 1.95 4.25 37.08
C LEU A 106 1.51 4.82 35.72
N THR A 107 0.74 5.90 35.67
CA THR A 107 0.09 6.37 34.43
C THR A 107 0.84 7.51 33.71
N GLY A 108 2.07 7.81 34.14
CA GLY A 108 2.94 8.75 33.42
C GLY A 108 3.35 8.24 32.05
N GLY A 109 2.42 8.29 31.08
CA GLY A 109 2.75 7.98 29.70
C GLY A 109 2.03 6.80 29.07
N ILE A 110 0.75 6.58 29.38
CA ILE A 110 -0.06 5.60 28.62
C ILE A 110 -0.35 6.21 27.24
N PRO A 111 0.18 5.63 26.14
CA PRO A 111 -0.22 6.08 24.81
C PRO A 111 -1.73 5.88 24.62
N ASN A 112 -2.38 6.82 23.92
CA ASN A 112 -3.77 6.71 23.53
C ASN A 112 -4.08 5.27 23.06
N SER A 113 -5.01 4.58 23.75
CA SER A 113 -5.40 3.23 23.42
C SER A 113 -5.94 3.19 21.99
N GLN A 114 -5.18 2.59 21.09
CA GLN A 114 -5.66 2.34 19.73
C GLN A 114 -6.76 1.26 19.81
N LYS A 115 -7.98 1.64 19.47
CA LYS A 115 -9.14 0.74 19.48
C LYS A 115 -9.21 0.01 18.14
N LEU A 116 -9.42 -1.31 18.19
CA LEU A 116 -9.70 -2.14 17.03
C LEU A 116 -11.18 -2.06 16.65
N LYS A 117 -11.48 -1.92 15.36
CA LYS A 117 -12.84 -2.13 14.87
C LYS A 117 -13.23 -3.59 15.07
N LYS A 118 -14.37 -3.83 15.74
CA LYS A 118 -14.91 -5.20 15.94
C LYS A 118 -15.09 -5.86 14.58
N LYS A 119 -14.64 -7.11 14.43
CA LYS A 119 -15.24 -8.01 13.44
C LYS A 119 -16.72 -8.06 13.77
N LYS A 120 -17.61 -7.53 12.90
CA LYS A 120 -19.04 -7.57 13.12
C LYS A 120 -19.42 -9.01 13.46
N PRO A 121 -20.12 -9.28 14.59
CA PRO A 121 -20.67 -10.60 14.82
C PRO A 121 -21.55 -10.89 13.61
N LYS A 122 -21.49 -12.11 13.08
CA LYS A 122 -22.41 -12.57 12.04
C LYS A 122 -23.83 -12.51 12.60
N GLU A 123 -24.48 -11.35 12.52
CA GLU A 123 -25.92 -11.28 12.57
C GLU A 123 -26.42 -12.03 11.34
N GLU A 124 -27.39 -12.93 11.50
CA GLU A 124 -28.11 -13.66 10.43
C GLU A 124 -28.92 -12.72 9.50
N LYS A 125 -28.44 -11.53 9.20
CA LYS A 125 -28.84 -10.75 8.04
C LYS A 125 -28.05 -11.33 6.88
N LYS A 126 -28.72 -11.71 5.80
CA LYS A 126 -28.13 -12.09 4.52
C LYS A 126 -26.87 -11.26 4.32
N VAL A 127 -25.73 -11.88 4.55
CA VAL A 127 -24.41 -11.27 4.37
C VAL A 127 -24.36 -10.93 2.90
N GLU A 128 -24.54 -9.66 2.55
CA GLU A 128 -24.15 -9.19 1.25
C GLU A 128 -22.65 -9.42 1.20
N PRO A 129 -22.16 -10.28 0.30
CA PRO A 129 -20.74 -10.57 0.24
C PRO A 129 -20.02 -9.24 -0.04
N ILE A 130 -19.03 -8.91 0.77
CA ILE A 130 -18.20 -7.69 0.67
C ILE A 130 -17.63 -7.52 -0.74
N LEU A 131 -17.48 -8.62 -1.46
CA LEU A 131 -17.16 -8.68 -2.88
C LEU A 131 -18.21 -9.58 -3.59
N ASP A 132 -19.14 -8.97 -4.30
CA ASP A 132 -20.00 -9.70 -5.23
C ASP A 132 -19.23 -9.97 -6.54
N ILE A 133 -19.40 -11.17 -7.11
CA ILE A 133 -18.78 -11.55 -8.38
C ILE A 133 -19.15 -10.59 -9.53
N HIS A 134 -20.32 -9.95 -9.40
CA HIS A 134 -20.81 -8.93 -10.35
C HIS A 134 -20.19 -7.55 -10.10
N SER A 135 -19.58 -7.31 -8.93
CA SER A 135 -18.90 -6.04 -8.60
C SER A 135 -17.46 -5.99 -9.14
N ILE A 136 -16.82 -7.16 -9.39
CA ILE A 136 -15.47 -7.19 -9.95
C ILE A 136 -15.54 -7.00 -11.46
N PRO A 137 -14.92 -5.94 -12.00
CA PRO A 137 -14.90 -5.72 -13.44
C PRO A 137 -14.21 -6.87 -14.17
N ALA A 138 -14.74 -7.28 -15.31
CA ALA A 138 -14.06 -8.27 -16.16
C ALA A 138 -12.66 -7.78 -16.60
N PRO A 139 -11.70 -8.68 -16.89
CA PRO A 139 -10.30 -8.31 -17.17
C PRO A 139 -10.12 -7.23 -18.24
N HIS A 140 -10.94 -7.26 -19.29
CA HIS A 140 -10.89 -6.24 -20.34
C HIS A 140 -11.32 -4.84 -19.85
N ARG A 141 -12.23 -4.76 -18.87
CA ARG A 141 -12.63 -3.49 -18.25
C ARG A 141 -11.56 -2.97 -17.31
N ILE A 142 -10.93 -3.86 -16.51
CA ILE A 142 -9.79 -3.50 -15.67
C ILE A 142 -8.67 -2.95 -16.54
N LYS A 143 -8.33 -3.64 -17.63
CA LYS A 143 -7.31 -3.16 -18.58
C LYS A 143 -7.69 -1.81 -19.18
N ALA A 144 -8.90 -1.63 -19.67
CA ALA A 144 -9.36 -0.37 -20.26
C ALA A 144 -9.26 0.80 -19.23
N SER A 145 -9.61 0.54 -17.97
CA SER A 145 -9.45 1.54 -16.91
C SER A 145 -7.97 1.84 -16.61
N LEU A 146 -7.07 0.85 -16.73
CA LEU A 146 -5.63 1.07 -16.61
C LEU A 146 -5.08 1.86 -17.80
N ASP A 147 -5.62 1.67 -19.02
CA ASP A 147 -5.23 2.40 -20.23
C ASP A 147 -5.47 3.91 -20.10
N ASP A 148 -6.46 4.33 -19.32
CA ASP A 148 -6.73 5.75 -19.02
C ASP A 148 -5.60 6.44 -18.23
N TYR A 149 -4.76 5.68 -17.53
CA TYR A 149 -3.73 6.21 -16.63
C TYR A 149 -2.31 5.77 -17.00
N VAL A 150 -2.14 4.62 -17.65
CA VAL A 150 -0.82 4.02 -17.94
C VAL A 150 -0.65 3.84 -19.44
N VAL A 151 0.33 4.54 -19.99
CA VAL A 151 0.68 4.46 -21.41
C VAL A 151 1.52 3.22 -21.69
N GLY A 152 1.26 2.53 -22.80
CA GLY A 152 1.98 1.32 -23.20
C GLY A 152 1.75 0.17 -22.22
N GLN A 153 2.75 -0.72 -22.10
CA GLN A 153 2.71 -1.85 -21.15
C GLN A 153 1.54 -2.81 -21.42
N GLU A 154 1.20 -3.03 -22.68
CA GLU A 154 -0.01 -3.74 -23.08
C GLU A 154 -0.07 -5.16 -22.54
N HIS A 155 1.07 -5.88 -22.63
CA HIS A 155 1.18 -7.23 -22.11
C HIS A 155 1.05 -7.27 -20.60
N ALA A 156 1.77 -6.41 -19.89
CA ALA A 156 1.75 -6.34 -18.43
C ALA A 156 0.36 -6.00 -17.89
N LYS A 157 -0.33 -5.02 -18.48
CA LYS A 157 -1.71 -4.66 -18.12
C LYS A 157 -2.67 -5.82 -18.32
N LYS A 158 -2.54 -6.57 -19.44
CA LYS A 158 -3.37 -7.73 -19.72
C LYS A 158 -3.15 -8.84 -18.69
N VAL A 159 -1.88 -9.22 -18.42
CA VAL A 159 -1.54 -10.28 -17.46
C VAL A 159 -2.04 -9.90 -16.07
N MET A 160 -1.76 -8.68 -15.62
CA MET A 160 -2.19 -8.19 -14.32
C MET A 160 -3.71 -8.18 -14.17
N SER A 161 -4.46 -7.72 -15.19
CA SER A 161 -5.92 -7.70 -15.16
C SER A 161 -6.53 -9.09 -15.04
N VAL A 162 -5.96 -10.08 -15.72
CA VAL A 162 -6.41 -11.49 -15.64
C VAL A 162 -6.06 -12.09 -14.28
N ALA A 163 -4.83 -11.85 -13.79
CA ALA A 163 -4.36 -12.38 -12.52
C ALA A 163 -5.21 -11.89 -11.34
N VAL A 164 -5.47 -10.59 -11.31
CA VAL A 164 -6.31 -9.96 -10.27
C VAL A 164 -7.74 -10.46 -10.32
N TYR A 165 -8.32 -10.56 -11.51
CA TYR A 165 -9.66 -11.09 -11.66
C TYR A 165 -9.76 -12.54 -11.17
N ASN A 166 -8.78 -13.38 -11.49
CA ASN A 166 -8.72 -14.77 -11.02
C ASN A 166 -8.51 -14.84 -9.50
N HIS A 167 -7.68 -13.97 -8.95
CA HIS A 167 -7.48 -13.88 -7.49
C HIS A 167 -8.80 -13.62 -6.76
N TYR A 168 -9.55 -12.60 -7.14
CA TYR A 168 -10.80 -12.29 -6.46
C TYR A 168 -11.89 -13.33 -6.71
N LYS A 169 -11.90 -14.00 -7.87
CA LYS A 169 -12.75 -15.16 -8.09
C LYS A 169 -12.45 -16.30 -7.12
N ARG A 170 -11.16 -16.58 -6.87
CA ARG A 170 -10.76 -17.57 -5.88
C ARG A 170 -11.27 -17.21 -4.49
N VAL A 171 -11.04 -15.96 -4.06
CA VAL A 171 -11.50 -15.46 -2.75
C VAL A 171 -13.01 -15.65 -2.58
N MET A 172 -13.78 -15.37 -3.63
CA MET A 172 -15.23 -15.57 -3.59
C MET A 172 -15.64 -17.03 -3.55
N ALA A 173 -14.91 -17.92 -4.25
CA ALA A 173 -15.17 -19.35 -4.21
C ALA A 173 -14.92 -19.88 -2.80
N ASP A 174 -13.80 -19.52 -2.18
CA ASP A 174 -13.44 -19.91 -0.81
C ASP A 174 -14.47 -19.45 0.22
N ASN A 175 -14.96 -18.21 0.08
CA ASN A 175 -16.01 -17.68 0.97
C ASN A 175 -17.35 -18.42 0.81
N LYS A 176 -17.71 -18.84 -0.40
CA LYS A 176 -18.92 -19.65 -0.64
C LYS A 176 -18.81 -21.03 -0.02
N HIS A 177 -17.65 -21.68 -0.13
CA HIS A 177 -17.43 -23.00 0.50
C HIS A 177 -17.54 -22.91 2.03
N LYS A 178 -16.93 -21.92 2.67
CA LYS A 178 -17.06 -21.69 4.11
C LYS A 178 -18.50 -21.48 4.55
N ALA A 179 -19.29 -20.69 3.81
CA ALA A 179 -20.71 -20.44 4.09
C ALA A 179 -21.59 -21.70 3.90
N GLN A 180 -21.20 -22.62 3.02
CA GLN A 180 -21.92 -23.89 2.78
C GLN A 180 -21.61 -24.95 3.84
N GLU A 181 -20.38 -25.01 4.35
CA GLU A 181 -20.00 -25.92 5.43
C GLU A 181 -20.70 -25.57 6.75
N GLU A 182 -20.95 -24.29 7.00
CA GLU A 182 -21.72 -23.83 8.17
C GLU A 182 -23.23 -24.16 8.08
N ASN A 183 -23.77 -24.35 6.86
CA ASN A 183 -25.18 -24.66 6.61
C ASN A 183 -25.41 -26.13 6.22
N THR A 184 -25.25 -27.05 7.15
CA THR A 184 -25.27 -28.52 6.98
C THR A 184 -26.60 -29.15 6.51
N THR A 185 -27.57 -28.40 6.02
CA THR A 185 -28.93 -28.91 5.70
C THR A 185 -29.35 -28.84 4.23
N ALA A 186 -28.55 -28.32 3.33
CA ALA A 186 -28.94 -28.24 1.91
C ALA A 186 -28.09 -29.18 1.06
N LYS A 187 -28.62 -30.36 0.69
CA LYS A 187 -28.16 -31.16 -0.43
C LYS A 187 -28.40 -30.39 -1.71
N GLN A 188 -27.50 -29.49 -2.07
CA GLN A 188 -27.44 -28.91 -3.41
C GLN A 188 -26.58 -29.81 -4.30
N ALA A 189 -26.99 -29.96 -5.57
CA ALA A 189 -26.31 -30.78 -6.56
C ALA A 189 -24.81 -30.41 -6.60
N SER A 190 -23.93 -31.37 -6.30
CA SER A 190 -22.49 -31.20 -6.36
C SER A 190 -22.11 -30.80 -7.79
N ASN A 191 -21.50 -29.63 -7.93
CA ASN A 191 -20.86 -29.24 -9.17
C ASN A 191 -19.69 -30.19 -9.43
N LYS A 192 -19.46 -30.54 -10.71
CA LYS A 192 -18.36 -31.43 -11.15
C LYS A 192 -16.97 -31.02 -10.60
N TYR A 193 -16.83 -29.78 -10.16
CA TYR A 193 -15.60 -29.17 -9.68
C TYR A 193 -15.63 -28.85 -8.18
N ASP A 194 -16.64 -29.35 -7.43
CA ASP A 194 -16.67 -29.22 -5.97
C ASP A 194 -15.45 -29.96 -5.40
N GLY A 195 -14.66 -29.26 -4.56
CA GLY A 195 -13.42 -29.77 -3.97
C GLY A 195 -12.15 -29.49 -4.77
N VAL A 196 -12.22 -28.73 -5.89
CA VAL A 196 -11.02 -28.24 -6.57
C VAL A 196 -10.57 -26.94 -5.93
N GLU A 197 -9.38 -26.95 -5.29
CA GLU A 197 -8.74 -25.78 -4.74
C GLU A 197 -8.05 -24.97 -5.83
N ILE A 198 -8.27 -23.64 -5.81
CA ILE A 198 -7.62 -22.71 -6.73
C ILE A 198 -6.41 -22.09 -6.04
N GLU A 199 -5.23 -22.26 -6.61
CA GLU A 199 -3.99 -21.70 -6.06
C GLU A 199 -3.93 -20.17 -6.08
N LYS A 200 -3.10 -19.58 -5.20
CA LYS A 200 -2.86 -18.14 -5.17
C LYS A 200 -2.20 -17.65 -6.45
N SER A 201 -2.60 -16.46 -6.90
CA SER A 201 -2.11 -15.80 -8.12
C SER A 201 -1.12 -14.68 -7.80
N ASN A 202 -0.17 -14.91 -6.88
CA ASN A 202 0.87 -13.91 -6.60
C ASN A 202 1.72 -13.62 -7.84
N MET A 203 2.23 -12.39 -7.97
CA MET A 203 2.86 -11.91 -9.19
C MET A 203 4.29 -11.46 -8.96
N LEU A 204 5.16 -11.73 -9.93
CA LEU A 204 6.50 -11.14 -10.07
C LEU A 204 6.54 -10.22 -11.28
N MET A 205 6.80 -8.95 -11.03
CA MET A 205 6.88 -7.89 -12.03
C MET A 205 8.33 -7.48 -12.23
N ILE A 206 8.86 -7.70 -13.43
CA ILE A 206 10.23 -7.36 -13.81
C ILE A 206 10.18 -6.12 -14.69
N GLY A 207 11.11 -5.18 -14.51
CA GLY A 207 11.19 -4.05 -15.44
C GLY A 207 12.15 -2.97 -14.97
N PRO A 208 12.70 -2.18 -15.89
CA PRO A 208 13.71 -1.18 -15.58
C PRO A 208 13.20 -0.15 -14.55
N THR A 209 14.12 0.54 -13.92
CA THR A 209 13.80 1.63 -13.00
C THR A 209 13.04 2.73 -13.76
N GLY A 210 11.95 3.22 -13.17
CA GLY A 210 11.12 4.25 -13.79
C GLY A 210 10.17 3.78 -14.89
N SER A 211 10.03 2.46 -15.13
CA SER A 211 9.05 1.89 -16.08
C SER A 211 7.59 1.97 -15.63
N GLY A 212 7.34 2.39 -14.39
CA GLY A 212 5.99 2.59 -13.86
C GLY A 212 5.45 1.44 -13.00
N LYS A 213 6.28 0.50 -12.51
CA LYS A 213 5.87 -0.65 -11.67
C LYS A 213 4.96 -0.24 -10.51
N THR A 214 5.46 0.61 -9.63
CA THR A 214 4.74 1.10 -8.44
C THR A 214 3.48 1.87 -8.82
N TYR A 215 3.54 2.66 -9.91
CA TYR A 215 2.40 3.44 -10.38
C TYR A 215 1.27 2.56 -10.91
N LEU A 216 1.60 1.51 -11.64
CA LEU A 216 0.66 0.53 -12.17
C LEU A 216 -0.13 -0.16 -11.03
N VAL A 217 0.57 -0.60 -9.97
CA VAL A 217 -0.07 -1.22 -8.80
C VAL A 217 -0.93 -0.23 -8.01
N LYS A 218 -0.46 1.00 -7.81
CA LYS A 218 -1.26 2.06 -7.15
C LYS A 218 -2.54 2.35 -7.92
N THR A 219 -2.45 2.43 -9.24
CA THR A 219 -3.62 2.68 -10.09
C THR A 219 -4.59 1.52 -10.02
N LEU A 220 -4.09 0.29 -10.08
CA LEU A 220 -4.91 -0.92 -9.96
C LEU A 220 -5.67 -0.98 -8.64
N ALA A 221 -4.97 -0.80 -7.49
CA ALA A 221 -5.60 -0.85 -6.17
C ALA A 221 -6.67 0.24 -6.01
N LYS A 222 -6.42 1.44 -6.55
CA LYS A 222 -7.39 2.54 -6.56
C LYS A 222 -8.63 2.21 -7.41
N LEU A 223 -8.45 1.57 -8.57
CA LEU A 223 -9.56 1.18 -9.46
C LEU A 223 -10.43 0.07 -8.86
N LEU A 224 -9.85 -0.78 -8.03
CA LEU A 224 -10.55 -1.87 -7.35
C LEU A 224 -11.10 -1.48 -5.99
N ASP A 225 -10.79 -0.28 -5.51
CA ASP A 225 -11.14 0.22 -4.16
C ASP A 225 -10.71 -0.72 -3.03
N VAL A 226 -9.49 -1.27 -3.13
CA VAL A 226 -8.92 -2.16 -2.12
C VAL A 226 -7.73 -1.52 -1.41
N PRO A 227 -7.49 -1.84 -0.12
CA PRO A 227 -6.33 -1.34 0.61
C PRO A 227 -5.03 -1.83 -0.03
N LEU A 228 -4.05 -0.94 -0.07
CA LEU A 228 -2.73 -1.20 -0.64
C LEU A 228 -1.63 -0.85 0.35
N ALA A 229 -0.78 -1.82 0.66
CA ALA A 229 0.49 -1.58 1.32
C ALA A 229 1.63 -1.61 0.30
N ILE A 230 2.54 -0.65 0.41
CA ILE A 230 3.77 -0.61 -0.40
C ILE A 230 4.95 -0.65 0.54
N THR A 231 5.87 -1.58 0.27
CA THR A 231 7.08 -1.74 1.06
C THR A 231 8.27 -1.95 0.13
N ASP A 232 9.44 -1.50 0.58
CA ASP A 232 10.71 -1.75 -0.07
C ASP A 232 11.33 -3.01 0.56
N ALA A 233 11.74 -3.97 -0.28
CA ALA A 233 12.35 -5.20 0.19
C ALA A 233 13.66 -4.96 0.96
N THR A 234 14.36 -3.86 0.68
CA THR A 234 15.62 -3.52 1.37
C THR A 234 15.42 -3.10 2.83
N SER A 235 14.22 -2.69 3.20
CA SER A 235 13.88 -2.35 4.59
C SER A 235 13.59 -3.59 5.45
N LEU A 236 13.34 -4.74 4.82
CA LEU A 236 12.95 -5.97 5.50
C LEU A 236 14.17 -6.75 5.99
N THR A 237 14.08 -7.26 7.21
CA THR A 237 15.12 -8.08 7.84
C THR A 237 14.52 -9.31 8.51
N GLU A 238 15.38 -10.31 8.78
CA GLU A 238 15.00 -11.45 9.63
C GLU A 238 14.66 -10.94 11.04
N ALA A 239 13.65 -11.55 11.67
CA ALA A 239 13.18 -11.16 12.99
C ALA A 239 14.33 -11.10 14.03
N GLY A 240 14.40 -9.98 14.77
CA GLY A 240 15.43 -9.75 15.78
C GLY A 240 16.67 -8.95 15.32
N TYR A 241 16.74 -8.57 14.05
CA TYR A 241 17.76 -7.65 13.52
C TYR A 241 17.23 -6.23 13.38
N ILE A 242 18.13 -5.26 13.16
CA ILE A 242 17.76 -3.86 12.94
C ILE A 242 17.12 -3.73 11.55
N GLY A 243 15.86 -3.36 11.51
CA GLY A 243 15.03 -3.20 10.32
C GLY A 243 13.57 -3.49 10.60
N ASP A 244 12.74 -3.44 9.57
CA ASP A 244 11.33 -3.82 9.66
C ASP A 244 11.22 -5.35 9.61
N ASP A 245 10.52 -5.95 10.57
CA ASP A 245 10.19 -7.38 10.51
C ASP A 245 9.33 -7.68 9.26
N ILE A 246 9.45 -8.90 8.73
CA ILE A 246 8.70 -9.31 7.53
C ILE A 246 7.18 -9.13 7.71
N GLU A 247 6.67 -9.39 8.91
CA GLU A 247 5.25 -9.20 9.22
C GLU A 247 4.81 -7.74 9.25
N SER A 248 5.75 -6.78 9.30
CA SER A 248 5.44 -5.34 9.25
C SER A 248 4.70 -4.94 7.97
N VAL A 249 4.88 -5.70 6.87
CA VAL A 249 4.15 -5.44 5.60
C VAL A 249 2.64 -5.62 5.78
N VAL A 250 2.24 -6.58 6.64
CA VAL A 250 0.82 -6.82 6.97
C VAL A 250 0.29 -5.74 7.91
N SER A 251 1.11 -5.25 8.85
CA SER A 251 0.75 -4.10 9.70
C SER A 251 0.49 -2.85 8.86
N LYS A 252 1.34 -2.60 7.84
CA LYS A 252 1.15 -1.48 6.90
C LYS A 252 -0.17 -1.62 6.11
N LEU A 253 -0.53 -2.85 5.73
CA LEU A 253 -1.80 -3.10 5.05
C LEU A 253 -2.99 -2.90 5.99
N LEU A 254 -2.91 -3.36 7.22
CA LEU A 254 -3.93 -3.15 8.24
C LEU A 254 -4.16 -1.64 8.50
N ALA A 255 -3.08 -0.87 8.58
CA ALA A 255 -3.17 0.59 8.70
C ALA A 255 -3.83 1.24 7.46
N ALA A 256 -3.51 0.77 6.24
CA ALA A 256 -4.12 1.24 5.00
C ALA A 256 -5.62 0.85 4.89
N ALA A 257 -6.05 -0.17 5.64
CA ALA A 257 -7.44 -0.60 5.77
C ALA A 257 -8.19 0.06 6.94
N ASP A 258 -7.66 1.16 7.52
CA ASP A 258 -8.22 1.83 8.70
C ASP A 258 -8.38 0.90 9.93
N ASN A 259 -7.46 -0.05 10.09
CA ASN A 259 -7.47 -1.11 11.11
C ASN A 259 -8.70 -2.05 11.02
N ASP A 260 -9.31 -2.16 9.87
CA ASP A 260 -10.34 -3.14 9.56
C ASP A 260 -9.67 -4.42 9.05
N VAL A 261 -9.71 -5.49 9.87
CA VAL A 261 -9.04 -6.76 9.58
C VAL A 261 -9.64 -7.44 8.35
N GLU A 262 -10.97 -7.45 8.23
CA GLU A 262 -11.67 -8.09 7.12
C GLU A 262 -11.34 -7.40 5.79
N ARG A 263 -11.28 -6.08 5.80
CA ARG A 263 -10.88 -5.28 4.64
C ARG A 263 -9.40 -5.48 4.30
N ALA A 264 -8.52 -5.60 5.31
CA ALA A 264 -7.10 -5.86 5.12
C ALA A 264 -6.83 -7.24 4.49
N GLU A 265 -7.58 -8.28 4.91
CA GLU A 265 -7.46 -9.64 4.40
C GLU A 265 -7.79 -9.76 2.89
N HIS A 266 -8.45 -8.75 2.29
CA HIS A 266 -8.76 -8.67 0.86
C HIS A 266 -7.91 -7.62 0.11
N GLY A 267 -6.88 -7.11 0.73
CA GLY A 267 -6.01 -6.08 0.18
C GLY A 267 -4.90 -6.60 -0.73
N ILE A 268 -4.07 -5.65 -1.17
CA ILE A 268 -2.89 -5.88 -2.01
C ILE A 268 -1.64 -5.45 -1.24
N ILE A 269 -0.61 -6.29 -1.23
CA ILE A 269 0.73 -5.93 -0.77
C ILE A 269 1.66 -5.86 -1.97
N PHE A 270 2.27 -4.71 -2.19
CA PHE A 270 3.31 -4.53 -3.19
C PHE A 270 4.69 -4.39 -2.53
N ILE A 271 5.59 -5.30 -2.89
CA ILE A 271 6.97 -5.32 -2.40
C ILE A 271 7.87 -4.91 -3.56
N ASP A 272 8.39 -3.67 -3.47
CA ASP A 272 9.30 -3.14 -4.49
C ASP A 272 10.75 -3.57 -4.20
N GLU A 273 11.63 -3.46 -5.20
CA GLU A 273 13.05 -3.77 -5.12
C GLU A 273 13.38 -5.20 -4.66
N ILE A 274 12.51 -6.18 -4.99
CA ILE A 274 12.67 -7.58 -4.58
C ILE A 274 13.98 -8.20 -5.07
N ASP A 275 14.54 -7.71 -6.17
CA ASP A 275 15.84 -8.11 -6.73
C ASP A 275 17.01 -7.86 -5.78
N LYS A 276 16.86 -6.96 -4.81
CA LYS A 276 17.90 -6.67 -3.80
C LYS A 276 18.05 -7.79 -2.77
N LEU A 277 17.04 -8.65 -2.64
CA LEU A 277 17.11 -9.86 -1.81
C LEU A 277 17.85 -11.03 -2.48
N ALA A 278 18.26 -10.89 -3.74
CA ALA A 278 18.98 -11.93 -4.44
C ALA A 278 20.34 -12.21 -3.78
N LYS A 279 20.68 -13.50 -3.62
CA LYS A 279 21.92 -13.94 -3.01
C LYS A 279 23.12 -13.47 -3.83
N LYS A 280 24.03 -12.75 -3.18
CA LYS A 280 25.31 -12.34 -3.81
C LYS A 280 26.22 -13.54 -3.99
N ARG A 281 26.74 -13.75 -5.20
CA ARG A 281 27.56 -14.91 -5.58
C ARG A 281 28.83 -15.15 -4.72
N ASN A 282 29.30 -14.16 -3.94
CA ASN A 282 30.54 -14.19 -3.18
C ASN A 282 30.36 -14.08 -1.65
N ALA A 283 29.17 -14.28 -1.09
CA ALA A 283 28.95 -14.17 0.34
C ALA A 283 29.18 -15.52 1.04
N ASN A 284 30.34 -15.66 1.71
CA ASN A 284 30.64 -16.80 2.59
C ASN A 284 30.02 -16.68 4.00
N GLN A 285 29.21 -15.64 4.26
CA GLN A 285 28.52 -15.39 5.54
C GLN A 285 27.02 -15.60 5.40
N ARG A 286 26.36 -15.92 6.51
CA ARG A 286 24.89 -16.02 6.59
C ARG A 286 24.30 -14.66 6.13
N ASP A 287 23.49 -14.71 5.08
CA ASP A 287 22.84 -13.53 4.51
C ASP A 287 21.49 -13.28 5.22
N VAL A 288 21.54 -12.45 6.27
CA VAL A 288 20.36 -12.11 7.08
C VAL A 288 19.39 -11.13 6.41
N SER A 289 19.82 -10.50 5.33
CA SER A 289 19.05 -9.49 4.58
C SER A 289 18.60 -9.96 3.19
N GLY A 290 19.05 -11.10 2.71
CA GLY A 290 18.74 -11.64 1.40
C GLY A 290 17.98 -12.96 1.47
N GLU A 291 18.69 -14.09 1.52
CA GLU A 291 18.08 -15.43 1.51
C GLU A 291 17.15 -15.67 2.70
N SER A 292 17.54 -15.21 3.91
CA SER A 292 16.69 -15.37 5.11
C SER A 292 15.37 -14.62 5.00
N VAL A 293 15.37 -13.41 4.38
CA VAL A 293 14.15 -12.64 4.15
C VAL A 293 13.26 -13.34 3.12
N GLN A 294 13.83 -13.86 2.02
CA GLN A 294 13.08 -14.65 1.05
C GLN A 294 12.40 -15.87 1.71
N GLN A 295 13.11 -16.61 2.57
CA GLN A 295 12.55 -17.75 3.31
C GLN A 295 11.44 -17.33 4.28
N GLY A 296 11.65 -16.24 5.03
CA GLY A 296 10.64 -15.72 5.96
C GLY A 296 9.35 -15.28 5.27
N MET A 297 9.47 -14.71 4.05
CA MET A 297 8.31 -14.31 3.27
C MET A 297 7.47 -15.48 2.72
N LEU A 298 8.01 -16.68 2.64
CA LEU A 298 7.28 -17.85 2.10
C LEU A 298 5.96 -18.07 2.83
N LYS A 299 5.95 -17.98 4.17
CA LYS A 299 4.74 -18.15 4.98
C LYS A 299 3.64 -17.16 4.60
N LEU A 300 4.00 -15.89 4.37
CA LEU A 300 3.04 -14.86 3.95
C LEU A 300 2.49 -15.12 2.54
N LEU A 301 3.37 -15.51 1.62
CA LEU A 301 3.00 -15.81 0.24
C LEU A 301 2.11 -17.04 0.12
N GLU A 302 2.36 -18.06 0.93
CA GLU A 302 1.53 -19.28 1.00
C GLU A 302 0.17 -19.02 1.62
N GLY A 303 0.12 -18.18 2.62
CA GLY A 303 -1.06 -17.86 3.41
C GLY A 303 -1.01 -18.46 4.81
N SER A 304 -0.93 -17.58 5.80
CA SER A 304 -0.86 -17.92 7.21
C SER A 304 -1.55 -16.86 8.05
N GLU A 305 -1.92 -17.23 9.25
CA GLU A 305 -2.35 -16.29 10.28
C GLU A 305 -1.12 -15.63 10.90
N VAL A 306 -1.12 -14.30 10.93
CA VAL A 306 0.00 -13.49 11.39
C VAL A 306 -0.48 -12.51 12.46
N GLU A 307 0.20 -12.51 13.61
CA GLU A 307 -0.04 -11.51 14.65
C GLU A 307 0.73 -10.24 14.35
N VAL A 308 0.01 -9.13 14.22
CA VAL A 308 0.56 -7.83 13.87
C VAL A 308 0.13 -6.74 14.85
N PRO A 309 1.00 -5.76 15.13
CA PRO A 309 0.65 -4.60 15.95
C PRO A 309 -0.28 -3.65 15.20
N VAL A 310 -1.28 -3.13 15.89
CA VAL A 310 -2.25 -2.19 15.33
C VAL A 310 -1.68 -0.76 15.36
N GLY A 311 -1.50 -0.16 14.19
CA GLY A 311 -1.00 1.22 14.07
C GLY A 311 0.48 1.42 14.38
N ALA A 312 1.27 0.33 14.42
CA ALA A 312 2.72 0.38 14.55
C ALA A 312 3.39 -0.61 13.61
N SER A 313 4.63 -0.34 13.23
CA SER A 313 5.41 -1.23 12.35
C SER A 313 6.23 -2.29 13.10
N SER A 314 6.37 -2.17 14.40
CA SER A 314 7.21 -3.05 15.22
C SER A 314 6.43 -3.71 16.35
N LYS A 315 6.65 -5.02 16.53
CA LYS A 315 6.08 -5.82 17.64
C LYS A 315 6.56 -5.38 19.03
N ASN A 316 7.65 -4.61 19.10
CA ASN A 316 8.18 -4.09 20.35
C ASN A 316 7.43 -2.87 20.88
N ALA A 317 6.54 -2.28 20.09
CA ALA A 317 5.70 -1.18 20.53
C ALA A 317 4.65 -1.68 21.54
N MET A 318 4.35 -0.89 22.56
CA MET A 318 3.26 -1.19 23.53
C MET A 318 1.89 -0.88 22.90
N VAL A 319 1.55 -1.60 21.83
CA VAL A 319 0.32 -1.44 21.06
C VAL A 319 -0.47 -2.74 21.03
N PRO A 320 -1.79 -2.69 20.81
CA PRO A 320 -2.61 -3.87 20.63
C PRO A 320 -2.12 -4.76 19.49
N MET A 321 -2.25 -6.06 19.65
CA MET A 321 -1.96 -7.05 18.60
C MET A 321 -3.27 -7.62 18.05
N THR A 322 -3.31 -7.85 16.76
CA THR A 322 -4.42 -8.56 16.09
C THR A 322 -3.88 -9.60 15.14
N THR A 323 -4.71 -10.61 14.85
CA THR A 323 -4.38 -11.66 13.88
C THR A 323 -5.01 -11.31 12.53
N VAL A 324 -4.20 -11.39 11.47
CA VAL A 324 -4.61 -11.18 10.08
C VAL A 324 -4.29 -12.44 9.28
N ASP A 325 -5.25 -12.95 8.53
CA ASP A 325 -5.09 -14.09 7.64
C ASP A 325 -4.60 -13.63 6.26
N THR A 326 -3.41 -14.05 5.86
CA THR A 326 -2.81 -13.65 4.59
C THR A 326 -3.26 -14.48 3.39
N ARG A 327 -4.10 -15.52 3.56
CA ARG A 327 -4.56 -16.40 2.48
C ARG A 327 -5.22 -15.66 1.33
N ASN A 328 -5.99 -14.61 1.62
CA ASN A 328 -6.73 -13.83 0.63
C ASN A 328 -6.05 -12.51 0.26
N ILE A 329 -4.89 -12.21 0.81
CA ILE A 329 -4.08 -11.05 0.41
C ILE A 329 -3.35 -11.36 -0.90
N LEU A 330 -3.41 -10.45 -1.86
CA LEU A 330 -2.67 -10.54 -3.11
C LEU A 330 -1.28 -9.91 -2.96
N PHE A 331 -0.24 -10.72 -3.19
CA PHE A 331 1.14 -10.25 -3.19
C PHE A 331 1.62 -9.98 -4.62
N ILE A 332 2.19 -8.80 -4.82
CA ILE A 332 2.85 -8.39 -6.06
C ILE A 332 4.28 -7.99 -5.71
N CYS A 333 5.27 -8.68 -6.24
CA CYS A 333 6.67 -8.37 -6.05
C CYS A 333 7.21 -7.67 -7.30
N GLY A 334 7.89 -6.53 -7.14
CA GLY A 334 8.48 -5.77 -8.23
C GLY A 334 9.99 -5.65 -8.09
N GLY A 335 10.73 -5.77 -9.20
CA GLY A 335 12.17 -5.59 -9.20
C GLY A 335 12.71 -5.08 -10.54
N ALA A 336 13.87 -4.43 -10.50
CA ALA A 336 14.58 -3.98 -11.71
C ALA A 336 15.49 -5.05 -12.29
N PHE A 337 16.00 -5.95 -11.48
CA PHE A 337 16.89 -7.06 -11.85
C PHE A 337 18.08 -6.64 -12.74
N PRO A 338 18.93 -5.70 -12.29
CA PRO A 338 20.08 -5.23 -13.08
C PRO A 338 21.04 -6.38 -13.36
N GLY A 339 21.42 -6.58 -14.64
CA GLY A 339 22.28 -7.68 -15.09
C GLY A 339 21.53 -8.99 -15.39
N LEU A 340 20.20 -9.03 -15.25
CA LEU A 340 19.39 -10.16 -15.71
C LEU A 340 19.46 -10.30 -17.24
N GLU A 341 19.55 -9.18 -17.95
CA GLU A 341 19.72 -9.13 -19.41
C GLU A 341 20.93 -9.93 -19.87
N ASP A 342 22.06 -9.86 -19.14
CA ASP A 342 23.27 -10.61 -19.46
C ASP A 342 23.07 -12.12 -19.29
N ILE A 343 22.30 -12.53 -18.26
CA ILE A 343 21.95 -13.94 -18.02
C ILE A 343 21.07 -14.48 -19.15
N ILE A 344 20.10 -13.66 -19.60
CA ILE A 344 19.20 -14.01 -20.71
C ILE A 344 19.99 -14.12 -22.01
N LYS A 345 20.87 -13.15 -22.30
CA LYS A 345 21.77 -13.17 -23.46
C LYS A 345 22.63 -14.43 -23.48
N GLU A 346 23.23 -14.79 -22.34
CA GLU A 346 24.06 -16.00 -22.22
C GLU A 346 23.24 -17.27 -22.53
N ARG A 347 21.98 -17.37 -22.06
CA ARG A 347 21.09 -18.49 -22.35
C ARG A 347 20.75 -18.56 -23.83
N LEU A 348 20.29 -17.46 -24.42
CA LEU A 348 19.89 -17.41 -25.82
C LEU A 348 21.06 -17.69 -26.77
N ASN A 349 22.26 -17.20 -26.44
CA ASN A 349 23.47 -17.49 -27.22
C ASN A 349 23.89 -18.96 -27.12
N LYS A 350 23.71 -19.61 -25.95
CA LYS A 350 23.97 -21.05 -25.80
C LYS A 350 22.98 -21.89 -26.61
N GLU A 351 21.71 -21.55 -26.58
CA GLU A 351 20.67 -22.22 -27.36
C GLU A 351 20.90 -22.07 -28.88
N ALA A 352 21.37 -20.90 -29.31
CA ALA A 352 21.70 -20.62 -30.71
C ALA A 352 22.97 -21.28 -31.18
N SER A 353 23.98 -21.49 -30.31
CA SER A 353 25.28 -22.12 -30.67
C SER A 353 25.17 -23.63 -30.92
N ILE A 354 24.13 -24.30 -30.48
CA ILE A 354 23.84 -25.70 -30.79
C ILE A 354 23.37 -25.87 -32.25
N GLY A 355 22.92 -24.78 -32.91
CA GLY A 355 22.56 -24.72 -34.35
C GLY A 355 23.55 -23.85 -35.13
N PHE A 356 24.54 -24.42 -35.73
CA PHE A 356 25.47 -23.99 -36.82
C PHE A 356 25.44 -22.50 -37.26
N LYS A 357 25.41 -21.48 -36.36
CA LYS A 357 25.58 -20.06 -36.73
C LYS A 357 26.43 -19.34 -35.71
N ALA A 358 27.74 -19.22 -36.06
CA ALA A 358 28.78 -18.56 -35.26
C ALA A 358 28.64 -17.02 -35.16
N ASP A 359 27.71 -16.38 -35.89
CA ASP A 359 27.63 -14.91 -36.03
C ASP A 359 26.58 -14.27 -35.10
N LEU A 360 26.15 -14.94 -34.01
CA LEU A 360 25.03 -14.50 -33.20
C LEU A 360 25.41 -13.71 -31.94
N LYS A 361 26.69 -13.44 -31.69
CA LYS A 361 27.12 -12.72 -30.49
C LYS A 361 26.53 -11.29 -30.36
N ASP A 362 26.26 -10.66 -31.51
CA ASP A 362 25.78 -9.25 -31.53
C ASP A 362 24.26 -9.12 -31.76
N LYS A 363 23.54 -10.23 -31.98
CA LYS A 363 22.13 -10.17 -32.37
C LYS A 363 21.22 -9.59 -31.30
N TYR A 364 21.57 -9.73 -30.04
CA TYR A 364 20.80 -9.27 -28.88
C TYR A 364 21.37 -8.02 -28.21
N ASP A 365 22.47 -7.48 -28.76
CA ASP A 365 23.04 -6.22 -28.29
C ASP A 365 22.17 -5.05 -28.79
N GLY A 366 21.54 -4.35 -27.86
CA GLY A 366 20.64 -3.24 -28.15
C GLY A 366 19.13 -3.57 -28.13
N ASP A 367 18.75 -4.82 -27.84
CA ASP A 367 17.32 -5.15 -27.63
C ASP A 367 16.86 -4.61 -26.28
N GLU A 368 16.16 -3.47 -26.31
CA GLU A 368 15.58 -2.79 -25.12
C GLU A 368 14.52 -3.66 -24.42
N ASN A 369 13.98 -4.72 -25.05
CA ASN A 369 12.92 -5.56 -24.52
C ASN A 369 13.37 -6.97 -24.13
N LEU A 370 14.67 -7.19 -23.98
CA LEU A 370 15.22 -8.51 -23.66
C LEU A 370 14.65 -9.12 -22.36
N LEU A 371 14.28 -8.28 -21.39
CA LEU A 371 13.64 -8.72 -20.15
C LEU A 371 12.28 -9.43 -20.38
N MET A 372 11.62 -9.22 -21.51
CA MET A 372 10.38 -9.95 -21.85
C MET A 372 10.61 -11.44 -22.10
N GLN A 373 11.86 -11.85 -22.37
CA GLN A 373 12.26 -13.23 -22.58
C GLN A 373 12.77 -13.90 -21.29
N ALA A 374 12.64 -13.25 -20.14
CA ALA A 374 13.04 -13.79 -18.84
C ALA A 374 12.28 -15.08 -18.50
N THR A 375 12.99 -16.07 -18.03
CA THR A 375 12.44 -17.35 -17.57
C THR A 375 12.69 -17.53 -16.06
N VAL A 376 11.98 -18.46 -15.45
CA VAL A 376 12.18 -18.84 -14.04
C VAL A 376 13.63 -19.22 -13.77
N ASP A 377 14.28 -19.93 -14.71
CA ASP A 377 15.69 -20.33 -14.57
C ASP A 377 16.66 -19.15 -14.61
N ASP A 378 16.34 -18.09 -15.36
CA ASP A 378 17.15 -16.87 -15.37
C ASP A 378 17.08 -16.15 -14.02
N ILE A 379 15.90 -16.05 -13.43
CA ILE A 379 15.66 -15.46 -12.10
C ILE A 379 16.39 -16.28 -11.02
N ARG A 380 16.38 -17.60 -11.14
CA ARG A 380 17.12 -18.50 -10.25
C ARG A 380 18.63 -18.28 -10.36
N LYS A 381 19.16 -18.14 -11.60
CA LYS A 381 20.58 -17.83 -11.83
C LYS A 381 20.96 -16.44 -11.33
N PHE A 382 20.03 -15.50 -11.33
CA PHE A 382 20.21 -14.18 -10.76
C PHE A 382 20.44 -14.20 -9.25
N GLY A 383 19.88 -15.18 -8.53
CA GLY A 383 20.09 -15.39 -7.09
C GLY A 383 18.84 -15.46 -6.24
N MET A 384 17.68 -15.57 -6.85
CA MET A 384 16.43 -15.81 -6.13
C MET A 384 16.28 -17.31 -5.81
N ILE A 385 15.76 -17.64 -4.62
CA ILE A 385 15.57 -19.04 -4.22
C ILE A 385 14.38 -19.67 -4.97
N PRO A 386 14.48 -20.95 -5.36
CA PRO A 386 13.44 -21.62 -6.15
C PRO A 386 12.08 -21.65 -5.48
N GLU A 387 12.04 -21.83 -4.16
CA GLU A 387 10.83 -21.87 -3.34
C GLU A 387 10.08 -20.53 -3.41
N PHE A 388 10.82 -19.42 -3.35
CA PHE A 388 10.25 -18.08 -3.43
C PHE A 388 9.65 -17.80 -4.81
N ILE A 389 10.36 -18.15 -5.87
CA ILE A 389 9.88 -17.99 -7.25
C ILE A 389 8.64 -18.88 -7.47
N GLY A 390 8.64 -20.10 -6.93
CA GLY A 390 7.50 -21.01 -7.00
C GLY A 390 6.21 -20.46 -6.37
N ARG A 391 6.31 -19.51 -5.42
CA ARG A 391 5.16 -18.82 -4.81
C ARG A 391 4.72 -17.54 -5.57
N LEU A 392 5.42 -17.22 -6.67
CA LEU A 392 5.11 -16.12 -7.58
C LEU A 392 4.84 -16.67 -8.99
N PRO A 393 3.79 -17.48 -9.20
CA PRO A 393 3.59 -18.24 -10.43
C PRO A 393 3.35 -17.36 -11.67
N ILE A 394 2.90 -16.12 -11.47
CA ILE A 394 2.63 -15.18 -12.56
C ILE A 394 3.80 -14.22 -12.68
N MET A 395 4.65 -14.45 -13.68
CA MET A 395 5.80 -13.60 -13.99
C MET A 395 5.55 -12.83 -15.29
N PHE A 396 5.82 -11.54 -15.29
CA PHE A 396 5.75 -10.70 -16.47
C PHE A 396 6.72 -9.52 -16.38
N SER A 397 7.07 -8.98 -17.54
CA SER A 397 8.00 -7.87 -17.65
C SER A 397 7.32 -6.61 -18.19
N LEU A 398 7.82 -5.45 -17.77
CA LEU A 398 7.47 -4.16 -18.34
C LEU A 398 8.48 -3.80 -19.43
N GLU A 399 7.98 -3.19 -20.49
CA GLU A 399 8.78 -2.68 -21.60
C GLU A 399 9.59 -1.45 -21.16
N ALA A 400 10.75 -1.26 -21.79
CA ALA A 400 11.49 -0.03 -21.68
C ALA A 400 10.69 1.13 -22.30
N LEU A 401 10.77 2.32 -21.69
CA LEU A 401 10.03 3.48 -22.18
C LEU A 401 10.79 4.13 -23.35
N THR A 402 10.17 4.15 -24.53
CA THR A 402 10.66 4.89 -25.71
C THR A 402 10.39 6.38 -25.55
N GLU A 403 11.05 7.23 -26.37
CA GLU A 403 10.79 8.67 -26.37
C GLU A 403 9.34 8.99 -26.70
N ASP A 404 8.74 8.30 -27.66
CA ASP A 404 7.31 8.46 -28.01
C ASP A 404 6.39 8.09 -26.83
N MET A 405 6.71 7.03 -26.09
CA MET A 405 5.97 6.67 -24.89
C MET A 405 6.09 7.74 -23.81
N LEU A 406 7.29 8.33 -23.63
CA LEU A 406 7.51 9.41 -22.67
C LEU A 406 6.69 10.67 -23.04
N VAL A 407 6.62 11.05 -24.33
CA VAL A 407 5.77 12.14 -24.81
C VAL A 407 4.29 11.82 -24.53
N LYS A 408 3.84 10.60 -24.80
CA LYS A 408 2.47 10.20 -24.49
C LYS A 408 2.18 10.26 -22.99
N ILE A 409 3.11 9.82 -22.13
CA ILE A 409 2.98 9.91 -20.67
C ILE A 409 2.78 11.33 -20.19
N LEU A 410 3.36 12.31 -20.87
CA LEU A 410 3.18 13.72 -20.55
C LEU A 410 1.78 14.24 -20.88
N LYS A 411 1.15 13.77 -21.98
CA LYS A 411 -0.09 14.30 -22.56
C LYS A 411 -1.34 13.47 -22.29
N GLU A 412 -1.28 12.13 -22.52
CA GLU A 412 -2.48 11.30 -22.69
C GLU A 412 -3.17 10.92 -21.36
N PRO A 413 -2.47 10.43 -20.31
CA PRO A 413 -3.13 9.98 -19.12
C PRO A 413 -4.08 10.99 -18.49
N LYS A 414 -5.15 10.48 -17.83
CA LYS A 414 -6.08 11.36 -17.10
C LYS A 414 -5.35 12.24 -16.08
N ASN A 415 -4.31 11.71 -15.44
CA ASN A 415 -3.46 12.43 -14.48
C ASN A 415 -2.10 12.82 -15.07
N ALA A 416 -2.03 13.11 -16.39
CA ALA A 416 -0.79 13.53 -17.03
C ALA A 416 -0.19 14.77 -16.34
N ILE A 417 1.14 14.82 -16.25
CA ILE A 417 1.84 15.90 -15.53
C ILE A 417 1.47 17.27 -16.12
N ILE A 418 1.43 17.38 -17.43
CA ILE A 418 1.04 18.62 -18.13
C ILE A 418 -0.37 19.04 -17.72
N LYS A 419 -1.34 18.12 -17.69
CA LYS A 419 -2.72 18.44 -17.30
C LYS A 419 -2.82 18.95 -15.86
N GLN A 420 -1.91 18.51 -14.97
CA GLN A 420 -1.86 19.01 -13.60
C GLN A 420 -1.44 20.48 -13.57
N TYR A 421 -0.39 20.85 -14.31
CA TYR A 421 0.06 22.23 -14.40
C TYR A 421 -0.93 23.11 -15.16
N GLN A 422 -1.54 22.59 -16.23
CA GLN A 422 -2.62 23.29 -16.94
C GLN A 422 -3.76 23.64 -15.98
N LYS A 423 -4.20 22.68 -15.16
CA LYS A 423 -5.25 22.91 -14.17
C LYS A 423 -4.85 23.94 -13.10
N LEU A 424 -3.58 23.97 -12.68
CA LEU A 424 -3.08 24.94 -11.70
C LEU A 424 -3.12 26.38 -12.28
N LEU A 425 -2.60 26.59 -13.51
CA LEU A 425 -2.60 27.89 -14.14
C LEU A 425 -4.00 28.31 -14.61
N GLU A 426 -4.89 27.37 -14.94
CA GLU A 426 -6.30 27.67 -15.23
C GLU A 426 -7.02 28.27 -14.02
N MET A 427 -6.63 27.95 -12.78
CA MET A 427 -7.15 28.61 -11.57
C MET A 427 -6.75 30.09 -11.48
N ASP A 428 -5.65 30.48 -12.12
CA ASP A 428 -5.17 31.85 -12.26
C ASP A 428 -5.66 32.47 -13.58
N GLU A 429 -6.62 31.82 -14.25
CA GLU A 429 -7.17 32.19 -15.56
C GLU A 429 -6.13 32.31 -16.68
N VAL A 430 -5.03 31.54 -16.58
CA VAL A 430 -3.95 31.47 -17.56
C VAL A 430 -3.95 30.12 -18.27
N ARG A 431 -3.90 30.14 -19.60
CA ARG A 431 -3.83 28.95 -20.44
C ARG A 431 -2.38 28.55 -20.65
N LEU A 432 -2.04 27.30 -20.27
CA LEU A 432 -0.71 26.69 -20.46
C LEU A 432 -0.72 25.80 -21.70
N GLU A 433 0.18 26.05 -22.64
CA GLU A 433 0.36 25.25 -23.84
C GLU A 433 1.81 24.74 -23.94
N PHE A 434 2.00 23.61 -24.59
CA PHE A 434 3.30 23.05 -24.88
C PHE A 434 3.42 22.74 -26.36
N ASP A 435 4.49 23.21 -26.98
CA ASP A 435 4.83 22.81 -28.33
C ASP A 435 5.23 21.35 -28.39
N ASP A 436 4.92 20.65 -29.47
CA ASP A 436 5.29 19.25 -29.64
C ASP A 436 6.83 19.07 -29.59
N ASP A 437 7.60 20.00 -30.16
CA ASP A 437 9.07 19.99 -30.11
C ASP A 437 9.60 20.12 -28.66
N ALA A 438 8.91 20.90 -27.80
CA ALA A 438 9.25 21.00 -26.39
C ALA A 438 9.05 19.69 -25.66
N LEU A 439 7.97 18.96 -25.97
CA LEU A 439 7.67 17.66 -25.36
C LEU A 439 8.72 16.60 -25.75
N TYR A 440 9.12 16.59 -27.03
CA TYR A 440 10.20 15.71 -27.47
C TYR A 440 11.56 16.06 -26.82
N ALA A 441 11.83 17.36 -26.62
CA ALA A 441 13.04 17.80 -25.90
C ALA A 441 13.02 17.29 -24.44
N ILE A 442 11.88 17.41 -23.73
CA ILE A 442 11.70 16.90 -22.38
C ILE A 442 11.90 15.36 -22.34
N ALA A 443 11.27 14.63 -23.27
CA ALA A 443 11.37 13.18 -23.37
C ALA A 443 12.82 12.73 -23.62
N LYS A 444 13.55 13.41 -24.50
CA LYS A 444 14.95 13.14 -24.79
C LYS A 444 15.83 13.37 -23.56
N MET A 445 15.67 14.51 -22.87
CA MET A 445 16.39 14.78 -21.62
C MET A 445 16.08 13.72 -20.53
N ALA A 446 14.85 13.22 -20.45
CA ALA A 446 14.48 12.18 -19.52
C ALA A 446 15.14 10.84 -19.86
N LYS A 447 15.22 10.47 -21.14
CA LYS A 447 15.91 9.25 -21.61
C LYS A 447 17.42 9.31 -21.32
N GLU A 448 18.05 10.47 -21.54
CA GLU A 448 19.48 10.68 -21.24
C GLU A 448 19.81 10.49 -19.75
N LYS A 449 18.89 10.88 -18.84
CA LYS A 449 19.03 10.68 -17.38
C LYS A 449 18.93 9.21 -16.95
N LYS A 450 18.49 8.28 -17.80
CA LYS A 450 18.35 6.84 -17.54
C LYS A 450 17.54 6.45 -16.30
N VAL A 451 16.63 7.32 -15.83
CA VAL A 451 15.75 7.08 -14.68
C VAL A 451 14.27 6.94 -15.08
N GLY A 452 14.01 6.78 -16.37
CA GLY A 452 12.68 6.56 -16.95
C GLY A 452 11.71 7.73 -16.68
N ALA A 453 10.44 7.43 -16.54
CA ALA A 453 9.40 8.45 -16.36
C ALA A 453 9.55 9.30 -15.09
N ARG A 454 10.33 8.87 -14.08
CA ARG A 454 10.62 9.68 -12.89
C ARG A 454 11.34 10.98 -13.21
N ALA A 455 12.19 10.98 -14.28
CA ALA A 455 12.89 12.18 -14.70
C ALA A 455 11.95 13.27 -15.26
N LEU A 456 10.82 12.88 -15.86
CA LEU A 456 9.88 13.83 -16.50
C LEU A 456 9.40 14.90 -15.53
N ARG A 457 9.01 14.46 -14.31
CA ARG A 457 8.53 15.37 -13.29
C ARG A 457 9.59 16.39 -12.88
N ALA A 458 10.79 15.90 -12.56
CA ALA A 458 11.89 16.76 -12.13
C ALA A 458 12.32 17.76 -13.23
N ILE A 459 12.29 17.35 -14.51
CA ILE A 459 12.59 18.24 -15.64
C ILE A 459 11.54 19.32 -15.77
N ILE A 460 10.27 18.97 -15.66
CA ILE A 460 9.18 19.95 -15.76
C ILE A 460 9.20 20.90 -14.56
N GLU A 461 9.40 20.40 -13.35
CA GLU A 461 9.49 21.22 -12.13
C GLU A 461 10.60 22.28 -12.23
N ASP A 462 11.74 21.94 -12.86
CA ASP A 462 12.91 22.83 -12.99
C ASP A 462 12.58 24.12 -13.80
N PHE A 463 11.83 24.02 -14.90
CA PHE A 463 11.48 25.20 -15.70
C PHE A 463 10.10 25.77 -15.36
N MET A 464 9.19 24.98 -14.79
CA MET A 464 7.88 25.48 -14.38
C MET A 464 7.94 26.34 -13.10
N LEU A 465 9.01 26.20 -12.30
CA LEU A 465 9.18 26.99 -11.08
C LEU A 465 9.11 28.48 -11.35
N ASP A 466 9.84 28.98 -12.34
CA ASP A 466 9.89 30.39 -12.69
C ASP A 466 8.54 30.87 -13.22
N ILE A 467 7.87 30.05 -14.02
CA ILE A 467 6.54 30.35 -14.58
C ILE A 467 5.51 30.47 -13.44
N MET A 468 5.45 29.48 -12.55
CA MET A 468 4.52 29.48 -11.42
C MET A 468 4.77 30.63 -10.43
N TYR A 469 6.00 31.15 -10.38
CA TYR A 469 6.35 32.28 -9.52
C TYR A 469 6.03 33.64 -10.18
N GLU A 470 6.28 33.78 -11.49
CA GLU A 470 6.14 35.08 -12.20
C GLU A 470 4.72 35.33 -12.72
N ILE A 471 4.03 34.30 -13.24
CA ILE A 471 2.72 34.44 -13.89
C ILE A 471 1.65 35.06 -12.99
N PRO A 472 1.50 34.63 -11.71
CA PRO A 472 0.44 35.21 -10.87
C PRO A 472 0.64 36.68 -10.48
N LYS A 473 1.76 37.31 -10.88
CA LYS A 473 2.01 38.71 -10.62
C LYS A 473 1.33 39.68 -11.63
N ASP A 474 0.93 39.17 -12.79
CA ASP A 474 0.37 40.00 -13.87
C ASP A 474 -0.95 39.41 -14.39
N ASP A 475 -2.05 40.02 -13.99
CA ASP A 475 -3.43 39.63 -14.37
C ASP A 475 -3.72 39.79 -15.89
N ASN A 476 -2.83 40.43 -16.65
CA ASN A 476 -3.01 40.60 -18.08
C ASN A 476 -2.53 39.43 -18.92
N ILE A 477 -1.85 38.45 -18.31
CA ILE A 477 -1.36 37.26 -19.03
C ILE A 477 -2.54 36.35 -19.34
N GLY A 478 -2.69 35.97 -20.61
CA GLY A 478 -3.76 35.07 -21.07
C GLY A 478 -3.27 33.67 -21.40
N THR A 479 -2.14 33.54 -22.12
CA THR A 479 -1.61 32.27 -22.57
C THR A 479 -0.10 32.23 -22.40
N VAL A 480 0.41 31.10 -21.91
CA VAL A 480 1.85 30.82 -21.79
C VAL A 480 2.16 29.56 -22.58
N THR A 481 3.01 29.69 -23.61
CA THR A 481 3.42 28.58 -24.45
C THR A 481 4.87 28.23 -24.17
N ILE A 482 5.09 26.93 -23.82
CA ILE A 482 6.41 26.36 -23.57
C ILE A 482 6.99 25.89 -24.88
N THR A 483 8.10 26.52 -25.28
CA THR A 483 8.83 26.17 -26.48
C THR A 483 10.03 25.30 -26.18
N LYS A 484 10.59 24.63 -27.20
CA LYS A 484 11.82 23.87 -27.10
C LYS A 484 12.99 24.70 -26.56
N ASP A 485 13.14 25.94 -27.05
CA ASP A 485 14.23 26.86 -26.65
C ASP A 485 14.15 27.18 -25.16
N TYR A 486 12.96 27.33 -24.61
CA TYR A 486 12.75 27.53 -23.18
C TYR A 486 13.18 26.29 -22.37
N VAL A 487 12.77 25.09 -22.78
CA VAL A 487 13.16 23.83 -22.14
C VAL A 487 14.68 23.62 -22.15
N GLU A 488 15.34 24.00 -23.26
CA GLU A 488 16.81 23.92 -23.41
C GLU A 488 17.54 25.10 -22.75
N LYS A 489 16.84 26.03 -22.07
CA LYS A 489 17.39 27.23 -21.41
C LYS A 489 18.08 28.21 -22.40
N LYS A 490 17.60 28.28 -23.64
CA LYS A 490 18.12 29.17 -24.70
C LYS A 490 17.24 30.41 -24.91
N GLY A 491 16.06 30.45 -24.30
CA GLY A 491 15.08 31.56 -24.44
C GLY A 491 14.10 31.61 -23.28
N GLY A 492 13.09 32.47 -23.37
CA GLY A 492 11.95 32.57 -22.46
C GLY A 492 10.71 31.84 -22.99
N PRO A 493 9.67 31.64 -22.15
CA PRO A 493 8.37 31.18 -22.61
C PRO A 493 7.71 32.24 -23.50
N LEU A 494 6.84 31.82 -24.42
CA LEU A 494 6.03 32.75 -25.17
C LEU A 494 4.81 33.16 -24.34
N ILE A 495 4.70 34.44 -24.02
CA ILE A 495 3.60 34.98 -23.21
C ILE A 495 2.71 35.82 -24.13
N GLN A 496 1.40 35.51 -24.14
CA GLN A 496 0.38 36.27 -24.82
C GLN A 496 -0.52 36.97 -23.80
N MET A 497 -0.75 38.26 -23.99
CA MET A 497 -1.61 39.05 -23.11
C MET A 497 -3.09 38.82 -23.46
N ARG A 498 -3.97 38.96 -22.48
CA ARG A 498 -5.43 38.91 -22.67
C ARG A 498 -5.88 39.94 -23.66
N GLY A 499 -6.74 39.59 -24.62
CA GLY A 499 -7.28 40.47 -25.61
C GLY A 499 -6.43 40.72 -26.88
N THR A 500 -5.25 40.07 -26.98
CA THR A 500 -4.54 40.00 -28.27
C THR A 500 -5.16 38.93 -29.16
N PRO A 501 -5.51 39.23 -30.45
CA PRO A 501 -6.03 38.18 -31.34
C PRO A 501 -4.99 37.08 -31.53
N GLU A 502 -5.45 35.80 -31.55
CA GLU A 502 -4.62 34.63 -31.83
C GLU A 502 -3.82 34.90 -33.12
N LEU A 503 -2.50 34.78 -33.04
CA LEU A 503 -1.65 34.78 -34.22
C LEU A 503 -2.02 33.54 -35.04
N ALA A 504 -2.74 33.77 -36.16
CA ALA A 504 -3.10 32.69 -37.09
C ALA A 504 -1.84 31.88 -37.45
N ASP A 505 -1.94 30.56 -37.31
CA ASP A 505 -0.92 29.59 -37.69
C ASP A 505 -0.29 29.93 -39.03
N SER A 506 0.96 30.38 -39.03
CA SER A 506 1.79 30.46 -40.23
C SER A 506 2.38 29.07 -40.59
N LYS A 507 1.51 28.08 -40.74
CA LYS A 507 1.83 26.80 -41.34
C LYS A 507 1.13 26.71 -42.69
N HIS A 508 1.68 27.45 -43.70
CA HIS A 508 1.58 27.14 -45.11
C HIS A 508 2.40 28.17 -45.91
N VAL A 509 3.69 27.91 -46.04
CA VAL A 509 4.45 28.14 -47.29
C VAL A 509 5.54 27.08 -47.38
#